data_bbbc2f50b32d1fea6ab27cceb5421918
#
_entry.id   bbbc2f50b32d1fea6ab27cceb5421918
#
_cell.length_a   1.000
_cell.length_b   1.000
_cell.length_c   1.000
_cell.angle_alpha   90.00
_cell.angle_beta   90.00
_cell.angle_gamma   90.00
#
_symmetry.space_group_name_H-M   'P 1'
#
loop_
_entity.id
_entity.type
_entity.pdbx_description
1 polymer ?
#
loop_
_entity_poly.entity_id
_entity_poly.type
_entity_poly.pdbx_seq_one_letter_code
_entity_poly.pdbx_strand_id
1 'polypeptide(L)'
;YCGIYDDAAPALVVPEGYSRIMDIVVIPEGELGDDYKKKNEQLDSLREECTSLLFTDALNGDGANSERIAQLISDYKTLQAECDEMYNKFIEPYRAKIDKAFAELEGGADFAQVMLKYTENEYVAGSDSYGGCETFRTKGQLISTKHSSSKGDWSSTVKEIYSLLKPGEYSDVFTDTDGSLHIIYRGADETPGEVKLADVIDKVTAIVKATSDTEAWDELLDTWMDDADIVYDKDLIASVGKTYVKE
;
A
#
# COMPACT_ATOMS: atom_id res chain seq x y z
N TYR A 1 -13.46 5.08 -18.46
CA TYR A 1 -13.29 4.69 -17.06
C TYR A 1 -12.37 3.48 -17.03
N CYS A 2 -11.11 3.67 -16.68
CA CYS A 2 -10.21 2.55 -16.44
C CYS A 2 -10.66 1.87 -15.17
N GLY A 3 -11.29 0.71 -15.26
CA GLY A 3 -11.49 -0.17 -14.12
C GLY A 3 -10.11 -0.62 -13.64
N ILE A 4 -9.68 -0.10 -12.51
CA ILE A 4 -8.37 -0.43 -11.91
C ILE A 4 -8.35 -1.88 -11.41
N TYR A 5 -9.52 -2.53 -11.32
CA TYR A 5 -9.75 -3.87 -10.78
C TYR A 5 -10.23 -4.80 -11.91
N ASP A 6 -9.31 -5.23 -12.72
CA ASP A 6 -9.57 -5.79 -14.05
C ASP A 6 -10.25 -7.14 -14.13
N ASP A 7 -10.25 -7.95 -13.07
CA ASP A 7 -10.95 -9.23 -13.13
C ASP A 7 -12.44 -9.10 -12.83
N ALA A 8 -12.81 -8.04 -12.10
CA ALA A 8 -14.21 -7.72 -11.81
C ALA A 8 -14.83 -6.68 -12.76
N ALA A 9 -14.01 -5.85 -13.43
CA ALA A 9 -14.50 -4.82 -14.35
C ALA A 9 -13.47 -4.55 -15.45
N PRO A 10 -13.61 -5.16 -16.65
CA PRO A 10 -12.69 -4.94 -17.75
C PRO A 10 -12.71 -3.47 -18.18
N ALA A 11 -11.52 -2.90 -18.41
CA ALA A 11 -11.39 -1.56 -18.94
C ALA A 11 -11.96 -1.52 -20.37
N LEU A 12 -12.90 -0.61 -20.62
CA LEU A 12 -13.47 -0.38 -21.96
C LEU A 12 -12.72 0.70 -22.72
N VAL A 13 -12.00 1.57 -22.01
CA VAL A 13 -11.19 2.65 -22.58
C VAL A 13 -9.91 2.77 -21.78
N VAL A 14 -8.78 2.84 -22.45
CA VAL A 14 -7.48 3.13 -21.86
C VAL A 14 -7.15 4.60 -22.15
N PRO A 15 -7.07 5.49 -21.13
CA PRO A 15 -6.65 6.86 -21.35
C PRO A 15 -5.16 6.94 -21.70
N GLU A 16 -4.75 8.06 -22.31
CA GLU A 16 -3.34 8.33 -22.59
C GLU A 16 -2.50 8.44 -21.30
N GLY A 17 -1.28 7.91 -21.34
CA GLY A 17 -0.31 8.03 -20.24
C GLY A 17 -0.42 6.97 -19.17
N TYR A 18 -1.10 5.86 -19.44
CA TYR A 18 -1.09 4.68 -18.60
C TYR A 18 -0.06 3.65 -19.06
N SER A 19 0.51 2.97 -18.11
CA SER A 19 1.45 1.86 -18.29
C SER A 19 1.25 0.81 -17.20
N ARG A 20 2.02 -0.28 -17.25
CA ARG A 20 1.93 -1.37 -16.28
C ARG A 20 3.06 -1.30 -15.25
N ILE A 21 2.71 -1.62 -14.01
CA ILE A 21 3.65 -1.75 -12.90
C ILE A 21 3.43 -3.09 -12.21
N MET A 22 4.51 -3.81 -11.93
CA MET A 22 4.51 -4.92 -11.00
C MET A 22 5.28 -4.50 -9.75
N ASP A 23 4.88 -5.02 -8.60
CA ASP A 23 5.42 -4.60 -7.31
C ASP A 23 5.65 -5.81 -6.40
N ILE A 24 6.88 -5.96 -5.95
CA ILE A 24 7.23 -6.84 -4.85
C ILE A 24 7.24 -5.98 -3.61
N VAL A 25 6.25 -6.12 -2.75
CA VAL A 25 6.15 -5.39 -1.50
C VAL A 25 6.33 -6.33 -0.31
N VAL A 26 7.11 -5.89 0.65
CA VAL A 26 7.25 -6.51 1.97
C VAL A 26 6.86 -5.48 3.01
N ILE A 27 5.82 -5.81 3.78
CA ILE A 27 5.20 -4.90 4.75
C ILE A 27 5.68 -5.30 6.15
N PRO A 28 6.46 -4.43 6.83
CA PRO A 28 6.86 -4.69 8.21
C PRO A 28 5.63 -4.77 9.12
N GLU A 29 5.45 -5.91 9.78
CA GLU A 29 4.36 -6.12 10.73
C GLU A 29 4.76 -5.68 12.13
N GLY A 30 3.81 -5.08 12.85
CA GLY A 30 4.00 -4.61 14.21
C GLY A 30 4.40 -3.14 14.29
N GLU A 31 4.59 -2.66 15.51
CA GLU A 31 4.99 -1.29 15.78
C GLU A 31 6.36 -1.26 16.46
N LEU A 32 7.14 -0.25 16.13
CA LEU A 32 8.31 0.11 16.91
C LEU A 32 7.86 0.39 18.35
N GLY A 33 8.53 -0.24 19.32
CA GLY A 33 8.13 -0.23 20.71
C GLY A 33 8.06 1.17 21.33
N ASP A 34 7.45 1.27 22.52
CA ASP A 34 7.27 2.55 23.23
C ASP A 34 8.58 3.29 23.48
N ASP A 35 9.69 2.58 23.62
CA ASP A 35 11.01 3.20 23.80
C ASP A 35 11.47 3.96 22.55
N TYR A 36 11.25 3.40 21.37
CA TYR A 36 11.49 4.10 20.11
C TYR A 36 10.62 5.35 19.98
N LYS A 37 9.32 5.22 20.27
CA LYS A 37 8.37 6.35 20.20
C LYS A 37 8.82 7.50 21.11
N LYS A 38 9.20 7.19 22.36
CA LYS A 38 9.72 8.20 23.32
C LYS A 38 10.99 8.87 22.82
N LYS A 39 11.95 8.10 22.28
CA LYS A 39 13.18 8.65 21.72
C LYS A 39 12.93 9.55 20.53
N ASN A 40 11.97 9.18 19.67
CA ASN A 40 11.60 9.98 18.52
C ASN A 40 10.93 11.31 18.95
N GLU A 41 10.08 11.30 19.98
CA GLU A 41 9.52 12.52 20.58
C GLU A 41 10.63 13.42 21.19
N GLN A 42 11.66 12.81 21.78
CA GLN A 42 12.83 13.55 22.28
C GLN A 42 13.64 14.18 21.14
N LEU A 43 13.81 13.47 20.01
CA LEU A 43 14.45 14.03 18.81
C LEU A 43 13.72 15.26 18.30
N ASP A 44 12.39 15.20 18.24
CA ASP A 44 11.56 16.35 17.83
C ASP A 44 11.75 17.53 18.78
N SER A 45 11.75 17.28 20.08
CA SER A 45 11.98 18.32 21.10
C SER A 45 13.37 18.96 21.00
N LEU A 46 14.43 18.16 20.78
CA LEU A 46 15.79 18.67 20.57
C LEU A 46 15.88 19.53 19.31
N ARG A 47 15.21 19.10 18.23
CA ARG A 47 15.17 19.85 16.95
C ARG A 47 14.45 21.17 17.11
N GLU A 48 13.31 21.20 17.82
CA GLU A 48 12.54 22.42 18.08
C GLU A 48 13.34 23.42 18.93
N GLU A 49 13.97 22.96 20.02
CA GLU A 49 14.81 23.82 20.86
C GLU A 49 16.00 24.38 20.06
N CYS A 50 16.70 23.54 19.30
CA CYS A 50 17.82 23.96 18.47
C CYS A 50 17.39 25.02 17.43
N THR A 51 16.26 24.80 16.75
CA THR A 51 15.72 25.73 15.76
C THR A 51 15.35 27.07 16.39
N SER A 52 14.74 27.07 17.57
CA SER A 52 14.37 28.28 18.31
C SER A 52 15.60 29.10 18.72
N LEU A 53 16.64 28.42 19.21
CA LEU A 53 17.89 29.11 19.58
C LEU A 53 18.65 29.67 18.37
N LEU A 54 18.71 28.91 17.29
CA LEU A 54 19.29 29.38 16.01
C LEU A 54 18.58 30.61 15.49
N PHE A 55 17.25 30.64 15.54
CA PHE A 55 16.45 31.79 15.14
C PHE A 55 16.71 33.00 16.05
N THR A 56 16.82 32.78 17.38
CA THR A 56 17.12 33.83 18.35
C THR A 56 18.51 34.45 18.09
N ASP A 57 19.53 33.59 17.91
CA ASP A 57 20.90 34.08 17.60
C ASP A 57 20.96 34.83 16.26
N ALA A 58 20.20 34.37 15.28
CA ALA A 58 20.13 35.06 13.98
C ALA A 58 19.47 36.45 14.08
N LEU A 59 18.47 36.63 14.96
CA LEU A 59 17.83 37.91 15.19
C LEU A 59 18.73 38.88 15.98
N ASN A 60 19.44 38.37 17.01
CA ASN A 60 20.25 39.18 17.90
C ASN A 60 21.63 39.46 17.31
N GLY A 61 22.17 38.57 16.50
CA GLY A 61 23.48 38.67 15.87
C GLY A 61 24.67 38.47 16.86
N ASP A 62 24.41 37.92 18.06
CA ASP A 62 25.38 37.81 19.14
C ASP A 62 25.96 36.41 19.36
N GLY A 63 25.29 35.37 18.79
CA GLY A 63 25.71 33.96 18.95
C GLY A 63 25.70 33.46 20.37
N ALA A 64 24.92 34.08 21.24
CA ALA A 64 24.91 33.83 22.70
C ALA A 64 24.54 32.37 23.06
N ASN A 65 23.82 31.66 22.14
CA ASN A 65 23.38 30.29 22.36
C ASN A 65 24.28 29.23 21.68
N SER A 66 25.43 29.63 21.12
CA SER A 66 26.29 28.75 20.30
C SER A 66 26.70 27.46 21.01
N GLU A 67 27.08 27.53 22.32
CA GLU A 67 27.44 26.34 23.09
C GLU A 67 26.25 25.40 23.31
N ARG A 68 25.07 25.96 23.63
CA ARG A 68 23.84 25.17 23.80
C ARG A 68 23.42 24.51 22.53
N ILE A 69 23.50 25.23 21.41
CA ILE A 69 23.20 24.69 20.07
C ILE A 69 24.15 23.54 19.73
N ALA A 70 25.45 23.68 19.98
CA ALA A 70 26.43 22.61 19.76
C ALA A 70 26.11 21.36 20.60
N GLN A 71 25.72 21.53 21.86
CA GLN A 71 25.30 20.42 22.71
C GLN A 71 24.03 19.74 22.18
N LEU A 72 23.00 20.50 21.82
CA LEU A 72 21.77 19.97 21.26
C LEU A 72 22.00 19.16 19.96
N ILE A 73 22.88 19.65 19.09
CA ILE A 73 23.29 18.93 17.88
C ILE A 73 23.98 17.61 18.22
N SER A 74 24.85 17.60 19.26
CA SER A 74 25.52 16.38 19.70
C SER A 74 24.54 15.36 20.26
N ASP A 75 23.64 15.83 21.14
CA ASP A 75 22.61 14.99 21.76
C ASP A 75 21.66 14.42 20.72
N TYR A 76 21.24 15.25 19.76
CA TYR A 76 20.40 14.82 18.61
C TYR A 76 21.08 13.70 17.82
N LYS A 77 22.34 13.86 17.45
CA LYS A 77 23.08 12.84 16.69
C LYS A 77 23.20 11.51 17.45
N THR A 78 23.42 11.59 18.76
CA THR A 78 23.51 10.38 19.59
C THR A 78 22.19 9.66 19.66
N LEU A 79 21.12 10.39 19.94
CA LEU A 79 19.77 9.83 20.03
C LEU A 79 19.24 9.33 18.68
N GLN A 80 19.60 10.02 17.59
CA GLN A 80 19.29 9.58 16.23
C GLN A 80 19.94 8.23 15.92
N ALA A 81 21.22 8.06 16.27
CA ALA A 81 21.92 6.80 16.07
C ALA A 81 21.27 5.63 16.85
N GLU A 82 20.77 5.90 18.07
CA GLU A 82 20.03 4.90 18.84
C GLU A 82 18.70 4.54 18.18
N CYS A 83 17.96 5.53 17.68
CA CYS A 83 16.73 5.30 16.92
C CYS A 83 16.99 4.50 15.64
N ASP A 84 18.04 4.85 14.91
CA ASP A 84 18.42 4.15 13.67
C ASP A 84 18.80 2.69 13.97
N GLU A 85 19.49 2.41 15.07
CA GLU A 85 19.81 1.04 15.49
C GLU A 85 18.54 0.23 15.81
N MET A 86 17.60 0.83 16.54
CA MET A 86 16.32 0.20 16.88
C MET A 86 15.49 -0.08 15.62
N TYR A 87 15.42 0.89 14.72
CA TYR A 87 14.73 0.74 13.44
C TYR A 87 15.38 -0.35 12.59
N ASN A 88 16.70 -0.35 12.47
CA ASN A 88 17.43 -1.35 11.68
C ASN A 88 17.21 -2.77 12.22
N LYS A 89 17.18 -2.97 13.54
CA LYS A 89 16.83 -4.27 14.13
C LYS A 89 15.40 -4.70 13.82
N PHE A 90 14.47 -3.74 13.84
CA PHE A 90 13.07 -4.00 13.52
C PHE A 90 12.90 -4.39 12.04
N ILE A 91 13.56 -3.67 11.13
CA ILE A 91 13.40 -3.87 9.69
C ILE A 91 14.23 -5.06 9.13
N GLU A 92 15.23 -5.56 9.87
CA GLU A 92 16.18 -6.57 9.39
C GLU A 92 15.54 -7.83 8.80
N PRO A 93 14.54 -8.49 9.44
CA PRO A 93 13.94 -9.69 8.88
C PRO A 93 13.18 -9.41 7.56
N TYR A 94 12.57 -8.24 7.44
CA TYR A 94 11.83 -7.82 6.24
C TYR A 94 12.79 -7.44 5.12
N ARG A 95 13.89 -6.75 5.46
CA ARG A 95 14.96 -6.45 4.52
C ARG A 95 15.59 -7.75 3.99
N ALA A 96 15.87 -8.71 4.84
CA ALA A 96 16.40 -10.01 4.43
C ALA A 96 15.44 -10.78 3.50
N LYS A 97 14.13 -10.56 3.61
CA LYS A 97 13.13 -11.15 2.71
C LYS A 97 13.17 -10.48 1.33
N ILE A 98 13.16 -9.15 1.26
CA ILE A 98 13.16 -8.44 -0.02
C ILE A 98 14.52 -8.54 -0.73
N ASP A 99 15.63 -8.58 0.02
CA ASP A 99 16.98 -8.77 -0.53
C ASP A 99 17.13 -10.14 -1.23
N LYS A 100 16.45 -11.19 -0.73
CA LYS A 100 16.37 -12.48 -1.41
C LYS A 100 15.62 -12.38 -2.73
N ALA A 101 14.52 -11.65 -2.77
CA ALA A 101 13.78 -11.40 -4.00
C ALA A 101 14.67 -10.65 -5.01
N PHE A 102 15.35 -9.61 -4.55
CA PHE A 102 16.28 -8.83 -5.39
C PHE A 102 17.42 -9.68 -5.94
N ALA A 103 18.03 -10.53 -5.12
CA ALA A 103 19.09 -11.43 -5.55
C ALA A 103 18.62 -12.46 -6.61
N GLU A 104 17.39 -12.96 -6.53
CA GLU A 104 16.80 -13.80 -7.56
C GLU A 104 16.63 -13.05 -8.90
N LEU A 105 16.22 -11.78 -8.84
CA LEU A 105 16.10 -10.92 -10.03
C LEU A 105 17.46 -10.63 -10.66
N GLU A 106 18.48 -10.30 -9.84
CA GLU A 106 19.87 -10.16 -10.33
C GLU A 106 20.41 -11.47 -10.95
N GLY A 107 19.94 -12.61 -10.46
CA GLY A 107 20.22 -13.92 -11.02
C GLY A 107 19.51 -14.22 -12.35
N GLY A 108 18.68 -13.30 -12.83
CA GLY A 108 17.96 -13.39 -14.11
C GLY A 108 16.61 -14.13 -14.00
N ALA A 109 16.05 -14.28 -12.82
CA ALA A 109 14.70 -14.81 -12.65
C ALA A 109 13.64 -13.87 -13.23
N ASP A 110 12.54 -14.43 -13.71
CA ASP A 110 11.39 -13.66 -14.21
C ASP A 110 10.73 -12.87 -13.08
N PHE A 111 10.47 -11.57 -13.30
CA PHE A 111 9.94 -10.67 -12.28
C PHE A 111 8.58 -11.14 -11.75
N ALA A 112 7.68 -11.59 -12.62
CA ALA A 112 6.35 -12.04 -12.20
C ALA A 112 6.43 -13.29 -11.30
N GLN A 113 7.37 -14.20 -11.58
CA GLN A 113 7.58 -15.39 -10.75
C GLN A 113 8.15 -15.03 -9.37
N VAL A 114 9.11 -14.11 -9.32
CA VAL A 114 9.68 -13.63 -8.05
C VAL A 114 8.62 -12.84 -7.26
N MET A 115 7.84 -12.00 -7.94
CA MET A 115 6.74 -11.26 -7.33
C MET A 115 5.74 -12.20 -6.65
N LEU A 116 5.26 -13.23 -7.33
CA LEU A 116 4.33 -14.21 -6.76
C LEU A 116 4.87 -14.95 -5.53
N LYS A 117 6.19 -15.06 -5.42
CA LYS A 117 6.84 -15.77 -4.31
C LYS A 117 7.02 -14.88 -3.06
N TYR A 118 7.23 -13.58 -3.25
CA TYR A 118 7.69 -12.70 -2.17
C TYR A 118 6.75 -11.57 -1.80
N THR A 119 5.87 -11.13 -2.73
CA THR A 119 4.99 -9.99 -2.47
C THR A 119 3.95 -10.28 -1.40
N GLU A 120 3.66 -9.28 -0.59
CA GLU A 120 2.57 -9.25 0.38
C GLU A 120 1.39 -8.41 -0.11
N ASN A 121 1.43 -7.98 -1.37
CA ASN A 121 0.30 -7.31 -2.01
C ASN A 121 -0.87 -8.29 -2.18
N GLU A 122 -1.95 -8.10 -1.42
CA GLU A 122 -3.13 -8.98 -1.41
C GLU A 122 -3.81 -9.10 -2.78
N TYR A 123 -3.76 -8.06 -3.60
CA TYR A 123 -4.32 -8.09 -4.95
C TYR A 123 -3.56 -9.02 -5.88
N VAL A 124 -2.30 -9.30 -5.59
CA VAL A 124 -1.43 -10.20 -6.35
C VAL A 124 -1.34 -11.58 -5.70
N ALA A 125 -0.96 -11.61 -4.43
CA ALA A 125 -0.78 -12.86 -3.66
C ALA A 125 -2.12 -13.55 -3.41
N GLY A 126 -3.17 -12.76 -3.15
CA GLY A 126 -4.44 -13.23 -2.63
C GLY A 126 -4.41 -13.32 -1.10
N SER A 127 -5.59 -13.26 -0.51
CA SER A 127 -5.82 -13.44 0.93
C SER A 127 -7.05 -14.33 1.13
N ASP A 128 -7.37 -14.66 2.38
CA ASP A 128 -8.60 -15.40 2.73
C ASP A 128 -9.88 -14.69 2.24
N SER A 129 -9.82 -13.37 2.10
CA SER A 129 -10.93 -12.52 1.64
C SER A 129 -10.84 -12.15 0.16
N TYR A 130 -9.70 -12.41 -0.50
CA TYR A 130 -9.43 -11.99 -1.87
C TYR A 130 -8.52 -12.98 -2.59
N GLY A 131 -8.99 -13.60 -3.68
CA GLY A 131 -8.29 -14.66 -4.40
C GLY A 131 -7.07 -14.23 -5.22
N GLY A 132 -6.72 -12.95 -5.21
CA GLY A 132 -5.70 -12.37 -6.08
C GLY A 132 -6.19 -12.15 -7.52
N CYS A 133 -5.58 -11.19 -8.22
CA CYS A 133 -5.97 -10.82 -9.58
C CYS A 133 -4.98 -11.38 -10.60
N GLU A 134 -5.47 -12.23 -11.51
CA GLU A 134 -4.64 -12.87 -12.54
C GLU A 134 -3.99 -11.84 -13.48
N THR A 135 -4.70 -10.78 -13.81
CA THR A 135 -4.16 -9.69 -14.65
C THR A 135 -2.99 -9.00 -13.95
N PHE A 136 -3.08 -8.79 -12.61
CA PHE A 136 -1.98 -8.19 -11.85
C PHE A 136 -0.77 -9.12 -11.75
N ARG A 137 -1.01 -10.44 -11.67
CA ARG A 137 0.04 -11.46 -11.65
C ARG A 137 0.83 -11.55 -12.95
N THR A 138 0.14 -11.35 -14.08
CA THR A 138 0.72 -11.59 -15.42
C THR A 138 1.13 -10.33 -16.15
N LYS A 139 0.38 -9.24 -15.99
CA LYS A 139 0.57 -7.97 -16.71
C LYS A 139 0.95 -6.80 -15.81
N GLY A 140 0.75 -6.93 -14.51
CA GLY A 140 0.88 -5.85 -13.55
C GLY A 140 -0.36 -4.95 -13.47
N GLN A 141 -0.35 -4.08 -12.48
CA GLN A 141 -1.39 -3.07 -12.25
C GLN A 141 -1.21 -1.87 -13.19
N LEU A 142 -2.28 -1.12 -13.42
CA LEU A 142 -2.19 0.13 -14.16
C LEU A 142 -1.61 1.23 -13.28
N ILE A 143 -0.70 2.02 -13.86
CA ILE A 143 -0.14 3.21 -13.24
C ILE A 143 -0.16 4.38 -14.22
N SER A 144 -0.44 5.58 -13.71
CA SER A 144 -0.25 6.83 -14.44
C SER A 144 0.54 7.81 -13.59
N THR A 145 1.59 8.37 -14.15
CA THR A 145 2.34 9.46 -13.52
C THR A 145 1.70 10.83 -13.74
N LYS A 146 0.73 10.92 -14.67
CA LYS A 146 0.06 12.17 -15.06
C LYS A 146 -1.30 12.38 -14.38
N HIS A 147 -1.96 11.32 -13.99
CA HIS A 147 -3.30 11.35 -13.42
C HIS A 147 -3.30 10.80 -12.01
N SER A 148 -3.91 11.55 -11.08
CA SER A 148 -4.18 11.08 -9.73
C SER A 148 -5.59 10.49 -9.69
N SER A 149 -5.73 9.26 -9.22
CA SER A 149 -7.04 8.68 -8.95
C SER A 149 -7.26 8.66 -7.43
N SER A 150 -8.46 8.99 -6.99
CA SER A 150 -8.79 9.09 -5.57
C SER A 150 -8.91 7.75 -4.84
N LYS A 151 -8.70 6.62 -5.53
CA LYS A 151 -8.73 5.26 -4.95
C LYS A 151 -7.62 4.41 -5.54
N GLY A 152 -6.77 3.85 -4.68
CA GLY A 152 -5.69 2.95 -5.07
C GLY A 152 -4.54 3.64 -5.81
N ASP A 153 -4.31 4.91 -5.49
CA ASP A 153 -3.22 5.66 -6.11
C ASP A 153 -1.88 5.24 -5.50
N TRP A 154 -0.90 5.04 -6.37
CA TRP A 154 0.47 4.76 -5.96
C TRP A 154 1.05 5.95 -5.20
N SER A 155 1.91 5.69 -4.22
CA SER A 155 2.59 6.74 -3.47
C SER A 155 3.43 7.64 -4.37
N SER A 156 3.77 8.83 -3.89
CA SER A 156 4.67 9.74 -4.60
C SER A 156 6.05 9.13 -4.81
N THR A 157 6.56 8.37 -3.83
CA THR A 157 7.85 7.67 -3.91
C THR A 157 7.86 6.64 -5.03
N VAL A 158 6.82 5.78 -5.08
CA VAL A 158 6.67 4.77 -6.15
C VAL A 158 6.60 5.44 -7.52
N LYS A 159 5.80 6.51 -7.67
CA LYS A 159 5.66 7.24 -8.93
C LYS A 159 6.98 7.90 -9.39
N GLU A 160 7.73 8.47 -8.46
CA GLU A 160 9.04 9.07 -8.74
C GLU A 160 10.01 8.01 -9.24
N ILE A 161 10.20 6.92 -8.52
CA ILE A 161 11.10 5.82 -8.92
C ILE A 161 10.64 5.20 -10.24
N TYR A 162 9.33 4.95 -10.39
CA TYR A 162 8.76 4.41 -11.63
C TYR A 162 9.07 5.30 -12.85
N SER A 163 9.05 6.61 -12.67
CA SER A 163 9.32 7.57 -13.76
C SER A 163 10.77 7.53 -14.28
N LEU A 164 11.70 7.03 -13.46
CA LEU A 164 13.12 6.89 -13.80
C LEU A 164 13.42 5.59 -14.55
N LEU A 165 12.54 4.58 -14.43
CA LEU A 165 12.71 3.30 -15.09
C LEU A 165 12.30 3.36 -16.57
N LYS A 166 12.95 2.55 -17.42
CA LYS A 166 12.48 2.26 -18.78
C LYS A 166 11.60 1.02 -18.79
N PRO A 167 10.73 0.86 -19.81
CA PRO A 167 9.98 -0.38 -19.97
C PRO A 167 10.90 -1.60 -19.98
N GLY A 168 10.61 -2.58 -19.13
CA GLY A 168 11.41 -3.78 -18.95
C GLY A 168 12.47 -3.71 -17.84
N GLU A 169 12.65 -2.56 -17.20
CA GLU A 169 13.58 -2.38 -16.06
C GLU A 169 12.87 -2.52 -14.72
N TYR A 170 13.59 -2.92 -13.69
CA TYR A 170 13.14 -2.91 -12.29
C TYR A 170 14.04 -2.01 -11.43
N SER A 171 13.52 -1.56 -10.29
CA SER A 171 14.24 -0.70 -9.36
C SER A 171 15.16 -1.48 -8.44
N ASP A 172 16.10 -0.77 -7.81
CA ASP A 172 16.70 -1.22 -6.55
C ASP A 172 15.62 -1.35 -5.45
N VAL A 173 15.99 -1.98 -4.34
CA VAL A 173 15.14 -2.01 -3.12
C VAL A 173 15.03 -0.60 -2.55
N PHE A 174 13.81 -0.14 -2.31
CA PHE A 174 13.58 1.15 -1.64
C PHE A 174 12.51 1.03 -0.55
N THR A 175 12.48 2.02 0.33
CA THR A 175 11.46 2.13 1.39
C THR A 175 10.46 3.22 1.01
N ASP A 176 9.17 2.91 1.09
CA ASP A 176 8.11 3.90 0.89
C ASP A 176 7.80 4.67 2.19
N THR A 177 6.98 5.70 2.08
CA THR A 177 6.63 6.62 3.18
C THR A 177 5.90 5.94 4.33
N ASP A 178 5.25 4.81 4.09
CA ASP A 178 4.59 3.98 5.10
C ASP A 178 5.51 2.97 5.78
N GLY A 179 6.80 2.92 5.37
CA GLY A 179 7.81 2.00 5.87
C GLY A 179 7.86 0.65 5.15
N SER A 180 7.00 0.39 4.19
CA SER A 180 7.06 -0.81 3.36
C SER A 180 8.30 -0.81 2.44
N LEU A 181 8.80 -2.01 2.14
CA LEU A 181 9.95 -2.22 1.26
C LEU A 181 9.45 -2.68 -0.09
N HIS A 182 9.96 -2.07 -1.15
CA HIS A 182 9.50 -2.30 -2.51
C HIS A 182 10.63 -2.60 -3.48
N ILE A 183 10.30 -3.41 -4.51
CA ILE A 183 11.00 -3.50 -5.80
C ILE A 183 9.91 -3.38 -6.86
N ILE A 184 9.98 -2.39 -7.72
CA ILE A 184 8.98 -2.19 -8.77
C ILE A 184 9.58 -2.49 -10.14
N TYR A 185 8.75 -3.04 -11.03
CA TYR A 185 9.09 -3.31 -12.42
C TYR A 185 8.21 -2.46 -13.33
N ARG A 186 8.83 -1.77 -14.28
CA ARG A 186 8.11 -1.03 -15.31
C ARG A 186 7.74 -1.94 -16.46
N GLY A 187 6.45 -2.25 -16.57
CA GLY A 187 5.88 -2.94 -17.73
C GLY A 187 5.78 -2.06 -18.97
N ALA A 188 5.12 -2.57 -19.99
CA ALA A 188 4.88 -1.85 -21.23
C ALA A 188 3.92 -0.67 -21.03
N ASP A 189 4.09 0.36 -21.85
CA ASP A 189 3.11 1.43 -21.95
C ASP A 189 1.83 0.88 -22.62
N GLU A 190 0.67 1.27 -22.10
CA GLU A 190 -0.62 0.87 -22.64
C GLU A 190 -0.95 1.68 -23.90
N THR A 191 -1.54 1.03 -24.87
CA THR A 191 -2.05 1.71 -26.08
C THR A 191 -3.34 2.44 -25.74
N PRO A 192 -3.38 3.79 -25.85
CA PRO A 192 -4.59 4.54 -25.58
C PRO A 192 -5.72 4.21 -26.57
N GLY A 193 -6.94 4.26 -26.11
CA GLY A 193 -8.11 4.09 -26.96
C GLY A 193 -9.17 3.15 -26.41
N GLU A 194 -10.14 2.84 -27.24
CA GLU A 194 -11.20 1.89 -26.90
C GLU A 194 -10.66 0.45 -26.96
N VAL A 195 -11.00 -0.33 -25.94
CA VAL A 195 -10.70 -1.77 -25.92
C VAL A 195 -11.74 -2.46 -26.80
N LYS A 196 -11.29 -3.31 -27.72
CA LYS A 196 -12.19 -4.05 -28.61
C LYS A 196 -13.07 -4.97 -27.78
N LEU A 197 -14.37 -4.92 -28.02
CA LEU A 197 -15.33 -5.75 -27.31
C LEU A 197 -14.96 -7.25 -27.40
N ALA A 198 -14.42 -7.69 -28.53
CA ALA A 198 -13.99 -9.09 -28.73
C ALA A 198 -12.92 -9.53 -27.71
N ASP A 199 -12.10 -8.61 -27.21
CA ASP A 199 -11.01 -8.93 -26.28
C ASP A 199 -11.51 -9.03 -24.82
N VAL A 200 -12.72 -8.54 -24.54
CA VAL A 200 -13.29 -8.48 -23.17
C VAL A 200 -14.68 -9.10 -23.07
N ILE A 201 -15.24 -9.63 -24.18
CA ILE A 201 -16.62 -10.12 -24.24
C ILE A 201 -16.92 -11.22 -23.22
N ASP A 202 -15.98 -12.13 -23.01
CA ASP A 202 -16.17 -13.23 -22.06
C ASP A 202 -16.24 -12.71 -20.62
N LYS A 203 -15.38 -11.74 -20.27
CA LYS A 203 -15.39 -11.07 -18.94
C LYS A 203 -16.67 -10.27 -18.74
N VAL A 204 -17.06 -9.47 -19.74
CA VAL A 204 -18.32 -8.70 -19.70
C VAL A 204 -19.52 -9.65 -19.54
N THR A 205 -19.54 -10.74 -20.28
CA THR A 205 -20.61 -11.73 -20.19
C THR A 205 -20.67 -12.38 -18.81
N ALA A 206 -19.51 -12.72 -18.23
CA ALA A 206 -19.44 -13.29 -16.88
C ALA A 206 -19.96 -12.32 -15.81
N ILE A 207 -19.61 -11.03 -15.91
CA ILE A 207 -20.07 -9.99 -14.99
C ILE A 207 -21.58 -9.79 -15.11
N VAL A 208 -22.09 -9.64 -16.35
CA VAL A 208 -23.54 -9.46 -16.58
C VAL A 208 -24.32 -10.66 -16.03
N LYS A 209 -23.82 -11.87 -16.27
CA LYS A 209 -24.44 -13.09 -15.73
C LYS A 209 -24.44 -13.11 -14.21
N ALA A 210 -23.29 -12.83 -13.56
CA ALA A 210 -23.19 -12.81 -12.12
C ALA A 210 -24.11 -11.76 -11.48
N THR A 211 -24.22 -10.57 -12.10
CA THR A 211 -25.13 -9.51 -11.65
C THR A 211 -26.58 -9.96 -11.78
N SER A 212 -26.96 -10.54 -12.93
CA SER A 212 -28.32 -11.05 -13.15
C SER A 212 -28.69 -12.19 -12.22
N ASP A 213 -27.75 -13.11 -11.96
CA ASP A 213 -27.95 -14.21 -11.01
C ASP A 213 -28.15 -13.68 -9.58
N THR A 214 -27.41 -12.62 -9.17
CA THR A 214 -27.57 -11.96 -7.88
C THR A 214 -28.91 -11.25 -7.76
N GLU A 215 -29.32 -10.47 -8.75
CA GLU A 215 -30.61 -9.79 -8.77
C GLU A 215 -31.77 -10.79 -8.68
N ALA A 216 -31.71 -11.90 -9.44
CA ALA A 216 -32.73 -12.95 -9.38
C ALA A 216 -32.79 -13.65 -8.02
N TRP A 217 -31.63 -13.80 -7.37
CA TRP A 217 -31.54 -14.35 -6.01
C TRP A 217 -32.13 -13.41 -4.97
N ASP A 218 -31.82 -12.12 -5.05
CA ASP A 218 -32.36 -11.09 -4.16
C ASP A 218 -33.90 -10.98 -4.28
N GLU A 219 -34.44 -10.98 -5.50
CA GLU A 219 -35.89 -11.02 -5.73
C GLU A 219 -36.55 -12.28 -5.14
N LEU A 220 -35.88 -13.44 -5.24
CA LEU A 220 -36.37 -14.69 -4.65
C LEU A 220 -36.35 -14.63 -3.13
N LEU A 221 -35.31 -14.10 -2.52
CA LEU A 221 -35.20 -13.90 -1.07
C LEU A 221 -36.29 -12.93 -0.58
N ASP A 222 -36.50 -11.82 -1.25
CA ASP A 222 -37.56 -10.87 -0.90
C ASP A 222 -38.93 -11.52 -0.94
N THR A 223 -39.20 -12.31 -1.99
CA THR A 223 -40.45 -13.09 -2.10
C THR A 223 -40.59 -14.07 -0.95
N TRP A 224 -39.55 -14.80 -0.60
CA TRP A 224 -39.57 -15.74 0.53
C TRP A 224 -39.73 -15.03 1.88
N MET A 225 -39.15 -13.83 2.05
CA MET A 225 -39.30 -13.05 3.27
C MET A 225 -40.71 -12.48 3.40
N ASP A 226 -41.34 -12.09 2.30
CA ASP A 226 -42.74 -11.59 2.28
C ASP A 226 -43.75 -12.72 2.56
N ASP A 227 -43.47 -13.93 2.06
CA ASP A 227 -44.33 -15.11 2.29
C ASP A 227 -44.07 -15.79 3.64
N ALA A 228 -42.96 -15.48 4.32
CA ALA A 228 -42.59 -16.09 5.59
C ALA A 228 -43.34 -15.41 6.77
N ASP A 229 -44.04 -16.24 7.57
CA ASP A 229 -44.58 -15.79 8.88
C ASP A 229 -43.44 -15.67 9.90
N ILE A 230 -42.73 -14.56 9.87
CA ILE A 230 -41.56 -14.33 10.72
C ILE A 230 -42.00 -13.88 12.12
N VAL A 231 -41.93 -14.79 13.07
CA VAL A 231 -42.21 -14.50 14.48
C VAL A 231 -40.92 -14.12 15.18
N TYR A 232 -40.82 -12.85 15.57
CA TYR A 232 -39.67 -12.36 16.33
C TYR A 232 -39.89 -12.63 17.84
N ASP A 233 -38.96 -13.34 18.47
CA ASP A 233 -38.88 -13.41 19.92
C ASP A 233 -38.31 -12.08 20.45
N LYS A 234 -39.24 -11.17 20.82
CA LYS A 234 -38.89 -9.83 21.28
C LYS A 234 -38.11 -9.83 22.58
N ASP A 235 -38.33 -10.84 23.43
CA ASP A 235 -37.64 -10.97 24.72
C ASP A 235 -36.19 -11.43 24.51
N LEU A 236 -36.00 -12.36 23.58
CA LEU A 236 -34.63 -12.80 23.18
C LEU A 236 -33.87 -11.65 22.53
N ILE A 237 -34.47 -10.91 21.58
CA ILE A 237 -33.86 -9.75 20.94
C ILE A 237 -33.50 -8.66 21.95
N ALA A 238 -34.39 -8.39 22.92
CA ALA A 238 -34.14 -7.42 23.97
C ALA A 238 -33.05 -7.86 24.96
N SER A 239 -32.73 -9.16 25.01
CA SER A 239 -31.65 -9.72 25.82
C SER A 239 -30.27 -9.67 25.12
N VAL A 240 -30.24 -9.61 23.78
CA VAL A 240 -29.02 -9.49 22.99
C VAL A 240 -28.42 -8.10 23.20
N GLY A 241 -27.32 -8.03 23.92
CA GLY A 241 -26.63 -6.77 24.29
C GLY A 241 -26.70 -6.42 25.78
N LYS A 242 -27.47 -7.17 26.61
CA LYS A 242 -27.49 -6.96 28.07
C LYS A 242 -26.53 -7.86 28.84
N THR A 243 -25.91 -8.81 28.19
CA THR A 243 -24.98 -9.73 28.83
C THR A 243 -23.56 -9.37 28.39
N TYR A 244 -22.85 -8.70 29.23
CA TYR A 244 -21.41 -8.73 29.51
C TYR A 244 -20.94 -7.45 30.20
N VAL A 245 -21.58 -7.16 31.36
CA VAL A 245 -20.85 -6.46 32.41
C VAL A 245 -20.48 -7.57 33.41
N LYS A 246 -19.25 -8.05 33.35
CA LYS A 246 -18.67 -8.85 34.43
C LYS A 246 -18.39 -7.91 35.59
N GLU A 247 -19.06 -8.14 36.74
CA GLU A 247 -18.61 -7.66 38.04
C GLU A 247 -17.19 -8.15 38.35
#